data_c774fd37bef347e478e14a0aa429dcae
#
_entry.id   c774fd37bef347e478e14a0aa429dcae
#
_cell.length_a   1.000
_cell.length_b   1.000
_cell.length_c   1.000
_cell.angle_alpha   90.00
_cell.angle_beta   90.00
_cell.angle_gamma   90.00
#
_symmetry.space_group_name_H-M   'P 1'
#
loop_
_entity.id
_entity.type
_entity.pdbx_description
1 polymer ?
#
loop_
_entity_poly.entity_id
_entity_poly.type
_entity_poly.pdbx_seq_one_letter_code
_entity_poly.pdbx_strand_id
1 'polypeptide(L)'
;LQAENLSASLIDVHQDDNLATATYELRWDLPRDRDLTYQAQMTLTQSGNKWNVRWQPSVLHPRLGANQHLELRAVAPSQASVVSSDGVELLKPGTAYRVLVDTEEMRSAGAAAAGISAALAKAHEVDRGVPLRDAEDVAKELQDASGTYSVAVVPAPAKDAFEAALAGEPGVRLNEEAAMVNAQPEFAPDIMARVGELVRDDLQGDTGWSVDVVNENGASYEE
;
A
#
# COMPACT_ATOMS: atom_id res chain seq x y z
N LEU A 1 1.12 7.19 16.84
CA LEU A 1 -0.15 6.42 16.86
C LEU A 1 -1.39 7.30 16.91
N GLN A 2 -1.30 8.54 17.41
CA GLN A 2 -2.46 9.39 17.73
C GLN A 2 -3.48 8.69 18.66
N ALA A 3 -2.97 7.89 19.62
CA ALA A 3 -3.80 7.15 20.54
C ALA A 3 -4.60 8.11 21.45
N GLU A 4 -5.85 7.75 21.72
CA GLU A 4 -6.75 8.51 22.59
C GLU A 4 -6.52 8.15 24.06
N ASN A 5 -6.17 6.88 24.32
CA ASN A 5 -5.90 6.38 25.65
C ASN A 5 -4.89 5.22 25.63
N LEU A 6 -4.24 4.97 26.76
CA LEU A 6 -3.39 3.81 27.01
C LEU A 6 -3.71 3.25 28.40
N SER A 7 -4.04 1.97 28.46
CA SER A 7 -4.19 1.23 29.69
C SER A 7 -3.16 0.10 29.80
N ALA A 8 -2.74 -0.22 31.02
CA ALA A 8 -1.81 -1.28 31.31
C ALA A 8 -2.37 -2.18 32.40
N SER A 9 -2.33 -3.50 32.19
CA SER A 9 -2.76 -4.50 33.15
C SER A 9 -1.61 -5.45 33.47
N LEU A 10 -1.24 -5.57 34.73
CA LEU A 10 -0.19 -6.49 35.18
C LEU A 10 -0.67 -7.94 35.01
N ILE A 11 0.16 -8.78 34.38
CA ILE A 11 -0.11 -10.21 34.19
C ILE A 11 0.69 -11.03 35.20
N ASP A 12 2.01 -10.81 35.26
CA ASP A 12 2.91 -11.59 36.12
C ASP A 12 4.13 -10.76 36.54
N VAL A 13 4.72 -11.14 37.69
CA VAL A 13 5.99 -10.58 38.16
C VAL A 13 6.88 -11.73 38.66
N HIS A 14 8.01 -11.89 38.02
CA HIS A 14 9.06 -12.77 38.47
C HIS A 14 10.17 -11.95 39.11
N GLN A 15 10.46 -12.25 40.39
CA GLN A 15 11.52 -11.56 41.13
C GLN A 15 12.67 -12.53 41.44
N ASP A 16 13.89 -12.08 41.19
CA ASP A 16 15.13 -12.76 41.52
C ASP A 16 16.10 -11.79 42.18
N ASP A 17 16.26 -11.91 43.49
CA ASP A 17 17.03 -11.00 44.35
C ASP A 17 16.65 -9.51 44.12
N ASN A 18 17.58 -8.74 43.56
CA ASN A 18 17.46 -7.31 43.30
C ASN A 18 16.92 -6.98 41.88
N LEU A 19 16.54 -8.02 41.12
CA LEU A 19 15.95 -7.92 39.80
C LEU A 19 14.50 -8.40 39.83
N ALA A 20 13.65 -7.76 39.04
CA ALA A 20 12.34 -8.29 38.76
C ALA A 20 11.98 -8.06 37.29
N THR A 21 11.27 -9.01 36.72
CA THR A 21 10.67 -8.89 35.37
C THR A 21 9.16 -8.87 35.54
N ALA A 22 8.53 -7.81 35.10
CA ALA A 22 7.08 -7.69 35.05
C ALA A 22 6.59 -7.88 33.62
N THR A 23 5.62 -8.78 33.45
CA THR A 23 4.88 -8.98 32.20
C THR A 23 3.53 -8.30 32.33
N TYR A 24 3.16 -7.50 31.39
CA TYR A 24 1.91 -6.75 31.39
C TYR A 24 1.30 -6.68 30.01
N GLU A 25 -0.01 -6.48 29.95
CA GLU A 25 -0.75 -6.20 28.74
C GLU A 25 -0.93 -4.70 28.59
N LEU A 26 -0.64 -4.19 27.42
CA LEU A 26 -0.92 -2.82 26.98
C LEU A 26 -2.10 -2.83 26.02
N ARG A 27 -3.06 -1.96 26.26
CA ARG A 27 -4.17 -1.68 25.37
C ARG A 27 -4.18 -0.22 25.00
N TRP A 28 -4.08 0.07 23.73
CA TRP A 28 -4.15 1.38 23.12
C TRP A 28 -5.52 1.57 22.49
N ASP A 29 -6.24 2.60 22.90
CA ASP A 29 -7.46 3.03 22.22
C ASP A 29 -7.04 3.97 21.09
N LEU A 30 -7.26 3.55 19.83
CA LEU A 30 -6.87 4.28 18.64
C LEU A 30 -8.10 4.96 18.00
N PRO A 31 -7.93 6.01 17.16
CA PRO A 31 -9.04 6.68 16.50
C PRO A 31 -9.95 5.74 15.72
N ARG A 32 -11.25 6.05 15.66
CA ARG A 32 -12.30 5.30 14.96
C ARG A 32 -12.56 3.92 15.58
N ASP A 33 -12.66 3.83 16.90
CA ASP A 33 -13.01 2.62 17.66
C ASP A 33 -12.10 1.42 17.36
N ARG A 34 -10.79 1.67 17.27
CA ARG A 34 -9.77 0.64 17.06
C ARG A 34 -9.01 0.39 18.34
N ASP A 35 -8.72 -0.87 18.62
CA ASP A 35 -7.94 -1.30 19.75
C ASP A 35 -6.68 -2.04 19.30
N LEU A 36 -5.53 -1.68 19.87
CA LEU A 36 -4.31 -2.44 19.75
C LEU A 36 -3.93 -2.99 21.11
N THR A 37 -3.91 -4.32 21.25
CA THR A 37 -3.59 -5.01 22.49
C THR A 37 -2.43 -5.97 22.29
N TYR A 38 -1.43 -5.92 23.16
CA TYR A 38 -0.28 -6.82 23.15
C TYR A 38 0.37 -6.90 24.54
N GLN A 39 1.20 -7.92 24.73
CA GLN A 39 1.99 -8.08 25.94
C GLN A 39 3.39 -7.50 25.78
N ALA A 40 3.88 -6.87 26.82
CA ALA A 40 5.23 -6.33 26.92
C ALA A 40 5.85 -6.72 28.26
N GLN A 41 7.16 -6.54 28.37
CA GLN A 41 7.92 -6.82 29.57
C GLN A 41 8.80 -5.63 29.96
N MET A 42 8.94 -5.41 31.26
CA MET A 42 9.89 -4.47 31.80
C MET A 42 10.79 -5.14 32.85
N THR A 43 12.04 -4.75 32.88
CA THR A 43 12.97 -5.11 33.94
C THR A 43 13.04 -4.01 34.99
N LEU A 44 12.96 -4.39 36.23
CA LEU A 44 13.10 -3.51 37.38
C LEU A 44 14.34 -3.90 38.18
N THR A 45 15.00 -2.91 38.77
CA THR A 45 16.12 -3.10 39.68
C THR A 45 15.81 -2.48 41.03
N GLN A 46 16.12 -3.20 42.11
CA GLN A 46 15.94 -2.70 43.47
C GLN A 46 17.18 -1.92 43.91
N SER A 47 16.95 -0.71 44.44
CA SER A 47 17.99 0.10 45.09
C SER A 47 17.45 0.56 46.44
N GLY A 48 18.01 -0.01 47.50
CA GLY A 48 17.48 0.18 48.86
C GLY A 48 16.06 -0.40 48.95
N ASN A 49 15.10 0.45 49.32
CA ASN A 49 13.69 0.02 49.45
C ASN A 49 12.80 0.45 48.26
N LYS A 50 13.40 0.77 47.12
CA LYS A 50 12.68 1.24 45.93
C LYS A 50 13.03 0.39 44.70
N TRP A 51 12.00 0.09 43.91
CA TRP A 51 12.14 -0.51 42.60
C TRP A 51 12.19 0.57 41.53
N ASN A 52 13.13 0.45 40.60
CA ASN A 52 13.32 1.39 39.48
C ASN A 52 13.20 0.63 38.19
N VAL A 53 12.44 1.14 37.25
CA VAL A 53 12.31 0.55 35.93
C VAL A 53 13.57 0.84 35.12
N ARG A 54 14.16 -0.20 34.50
CA ARG A 54 15.20 -0.04 33.49
C ARG A 54 14.51 0.33 32.17
N TRP A 55 14.45 1.64 31.94
CA TRP A 55 13.77 2.14 30.74
C TRP A 55 14.50 1.75 29.47
N GLN A 56 13.73 1.20 28.50
CA GLN A 56 14.11 0.98 27.11
C GLN A 56 12.83 1.00 26.24
N PRO A 57 12.93 1.33 24.93
CA PRO A 57 11.73 1.43 24.08
C PRO A 57 10.87 0.17 24.05
N SER A 58 11.46 -1.01 24.19
CA SER A 58 10.75 -2.30 24.25
C SER A 58 9.78 -2.42 25.46
N VAL A 59 9.87 -1.53 26.44
CA VAL A 59 8.85 -1.40 27.51
C VAL A 59 7.51 -0.92 26.92
N LEU A 60 7.53 -0.11 25.86
CA LEU A 60 6.29 0.32 25.19
C LEU A 60 5.82 -0.66 24.13
N HIS A 61 6.74 -1.31 23.41
CA HIS A 61 6.37 -2.32 22.41
C HIS A 61 7.55 -3.27 22.20
N PRO A 62 7.34 -4.62 22.20
CA PRO A 62 8.42 -5.60 22.20
C PRO A 62 9.44 -5.45 21.06
N ARG A 63 8.98 -5.00 19.89
CA ARG A 63 9.83 -4.79 18.71
C ARG A 63 10.36 -3.35 18.57
N LEU A 64 10.06 -2.45 19.51
CA LEU A 64 10.48 -1.06 19.42
C LEU A 64 11.93 -0.92 19.86
N GLY A 65 12.80 -0.51 18.95
CA GLY A 65 14.20 -0.17 19.19
C GLY A 65 14.42 1.32 19.45
N ALA A 66 15.69 1.68 19.71
CA ALA A 66 16.10 3.07 19.77
C ALA A 66 15.91 3.72 18.39
N ASN A 67 15.44 4.97 18.36
CA ASN A 67 15.18 5.75 17.13
C ASN A 67 14.09 5.14 16.22
N GLN A 68 13.15 4.41 16.83
CA GLN A 68 11.98 3.89 16.14
C GLN A 68 10.71 4.43 16.79
N HIS A 69 9.62 4.43 16.03
CA HIS A 69 8.30 4.81 16.53
C HIS A 69 7.22 3.87 15.98
N LEU A 70 6.06 3.88 16.61
CA LEU A 70 4.89 3.15 16.14
C LEU A 70 4.07 4.04 15.22
N GLU A 71 3.76 3.56 14.02
CA GLU A 71 2.94 4.24 13.04
C GLU A 71 1.65 3.47 12.77
N LEU A 72 0.52 4.14 12.79
CA LEU A 72 -0.77 3.59 12.36
C LEU A 72 -0.90 3.77 10.85
N ARG A 73 -1.00 2.66 10.12
CA ARG A 73 -1.13 2.65 8.67
C ARG A 73 -2.48 2.09 8.22
N ALA A 74 -3.04 2.70 7.21
CA ALA A 74 -4.16 2.13 6.48
C ALA A 74 -3.63 1.00 5.58
N VAL A 75 -4.22 -0.18 5.70
CA VAL A 75 -3.90 -1.34 4.87
C VAL A 75 -5.04 -1.54 3.88
N ALA A 76 -4.71 -1.57 2.60
CA ALA A 76 -5.71 -1.91 1.59
C ALA A 76 -6.28 -3.32 1.87
N PRO A 77 -7.59 -3.52 1.79
CA PRO A 77 -8.17 -4.83 1.98
C PRO A 77 -7.68 -5.79 0.89
N SER A 78 -7.48 -7.05 1.23
CA SER A 78 -7.28 -8.10 0.23
C SER A 78 -8.59 -8.26 -0.55
N GLN A 79 -8.53 -8.01 -1.85
CA GLN A 79 -9.70 -8.19 -2.72
C GLN A 79 -9.95 -9.68 -2.95
N ALA A 80 -11.21 -10.09 -2.90
CA ALA A 80 -11.60 -11.44 -3.29
C ALA A 80 -11.75 -11.53 -4.82
N SER A 81 -11.52 -12.72 -5.38
CA SER A 81 -11.79 -12.97 -6.81
C SER A 81 -13.26 -12.83 -7.13
N VAL A 82 -13.58 -12.33 -8.32
CA VAL A 82 -14.93 -12.34 -8.88
C VAL A 82 -15.09 -13.62 -9.70
N VAL A 83 -16.07 -14.42 -9.33
CA VAL A 83 -16.38 -15.68 -10.01
C VAL A 83 -17.73 -15.62 -10.71
N SER A 84 -17.85 -16.35 -11.82
CA SER A 84 -19.14 -16.56 -12.51
C SER A 84 -20.03 -17.52 -11.73
N SER A 85 -21.28 -17.66 -12.13
CA SER A 85 -22.26 -18.54 -11.47
C SER A 85 -21.88 -20.04 -11.53
N ASP A 86 -21.03 -20.43 -12.44
CA ASP A 86 -20.47 -21.78 -12.59
C ASP A 86 -19.10 -21.95 -11.90
N GLY A 87 -18.64 -20.94 -11.15
CA GLY A 87 -17.42 -20.99 -10.36
C GLY A 87 -16.13 -20.67 -11.11
N VAL A 88 -16.22 -20.21 -12.36
CA VAL A 88 -15.05 -19.79 -13.13
C VAL A 88 -14.58 -18.42 -12.64
N GLU A 89 -13.30 -18.28 -12.31
CA GLU A 89 -12.70 -17.02 -11.90
C GLU A 89 -12.61 -16.06 -13.10
N LEU A 90 -13.26 -14.91 -13.01
CA LEU A 90 -13.30 -13.86 -14.04
C LEU A 90 -12.30 -12.75 -13.75
N LEU A 91 -12.27 -12.26 -12.50
CA LEU A 91 -11.29 -11.31 -12.02
C LEU A 91 -10.62 -11.85 -10.77
N LYS A 92 -9.34 -11.59 -10.62
CA LYS A 92 -8.56 -11.97 -9.44
C LYS A 92 -7.67 -10.83 -8.98
N PRO A 93 -7.31 -10.80 -7.69
CA PRO A 93 -6.28 -9.88 -7.20
C PRO A 93 -4.97 -10.09 -7.97
N GLY A 94 -4.36 -8.99 -8.34
CA GLY A 94 -3.09 -8.98 -9.07
C GLY A 94 -2.43 -7.62 -9.01
N THR A 95 -1.46 -7.42 -9.88
CA THR A 95 -0.69 -6.18 -9.99
C THR A 95 -0.98 -5.51 -11.33
N ALA A 96 -1.13 -4.20 -11.30
CA ALA A 96 -1.19 -3.36 -12.48
C ALA A 96 -0.26 -2.14 -12.29
N TYR A 97 -0.01 -1.43 -13.37
CA TYR A 97 0.89 -0.29 -13.41
C TYR A 97 0.14 0.93 -13.92
N ARG A 98 0.02 1.94 -13.07
CA ARG A 98 -0.57 3.22 -13.43
C ARG A 98 0.43 4.05 -14.19
N VAL A 99 0.08 4.46 -15.39
CA VAL A 99 0.87 5.37 -16.24
C VAL A 99 0.65 6.80 -15.73
N LEU A 100 1.68 7.36 -15.12
CA LEU A 100 1.70 8.71 -14.58
C LEU A 100 2.57 9.60 -15.45
N VAL A 101 2.09 10.82 -15.71
CA VAL A 101 2.83 11.86 -16.42
C VAL A 101 3.05 13.03 -15.48
N ASP A 102 4.29 13.42 -15.30
CA ASP A 102 4.65 14.68 -14.66
C ASP A 102 4.67 15.78 -15.71
N THR A 103 3.72 16.71 -15.60
CA THR A 103 3.53 17.77 -16.58
C THR A 103 4.66 18.80 -16.58
N GLU A 104 5.47 18.85 -15.53
CA GLU A 104 6.63 19.74 -15.43
C GLU A 104 7.89 19.14 -16.08
N GLU A 105 7.98 17.80 -16.14
CA GLU A 105 9.13 17.07 -16.67
C GLU A 105 8.93 16.63 -18.13
N MET A 106 7.68 16.60 -18.66
CA MET A 106 7.41 16.20 -20.03
C MET A 106 7.97 17.21 -21.06
N ARG A 107 8.43 16.75 -22.21
CA ARG A 107 8.90 17.64 -23.29
C ARG A 107 7.80 18.54 -23.82
N SER A 108 6.66 17.96 -24.09
CA SER A 108 5.42 18.63 -24.49
C SER A 108 4.25 17.63 -24.37
N ALA A 109 3.04 18.13 -24.15
CA ALA A 109 1.85 17.30 -24.09
C ALA A 109 1.64 16.43 -25.34
N GLY A 110 1.90 16.97 -26.53
CA GLY A 110 1.77 16.21 -27.77
C GLY A 110 2.82 15.11 -27.94
N ALA A 111 4.09 15.35 -27.53
CA ALA A 111 5.12 14.31 -27.61
C ALA A 111 4.86 13.19 -26.59
N ALA A 112 4.56 13.53 -25.35
CA ALA A 112 4.22 12.56 -24.32
C ALA A 112 2.97 11.72 -24.70
N ALA A 113 1.91 12.37 -25.18
CA ALA A 113 0.70 11.71 -25.64
C ALA A 113 0.95 10.73 -26.80
N ALA A 114 1.72 11.14 -27.80
CA ALA A 114 2.07 10.28 -28.94
C ALA A 114 2.87 9.05 -28.49
N GLY A 115 3.87 9.23 -27.60
CA GLY A 115 4.66 8.16 -27.03
C GLY A 115 3.81 7.19 -26.22
N ILE A 116 2.95 7.71 -25.33
CA ILE A 116 2.07 6.90 -24.49
C ILE A 116 1.05 6.12 -25.32
N SER A 117 0.38 6.77 -26.29
CA SER A 117 -0.62 6.10 -27.14
C SER A 117 0.00 5.00 -27.97
N ALA A 118 1.21 5.19 -28.52
CA ALA A 118 1.96 4.17 -29.23
C ALA A 118 2.35 3.01 -28.29
N ALA A 119 2.80 3.29 -27.07
CA ALA A 119 3.15 2.30 -26.09
C ALA A 119 1.92 1.49 -25.60
N LEU A 120 0.77 2.16 -25.38
CA LEU A 120 -0.49 1.47 -25.06
C LEU A 120 -0.95 0.55 -26.18
N ALA A 121 -0.80 0.95 -27.44
CA ALA A 121 -1.13 0.11 -28.59
C ALA A 121 -0.25 -1.16 -28.62
N LYS A 122 1.04 -1.05 -28.31
CA LYS A 122 1.95 -2.22 -28.21
C LYS A 122 1.63 -3.10 -27.00
N ALA A 123 1.33 -2.53 -25.88
CA ALA A 123 0.88 -3.26 -24.71
C ALA A 123 -0.45 -4.01 -24.95
N HIS A 124 -1.38 -3.39 -25.69
CA HIS A 124 -2.65 -3.99 -26.08
C HIS A 124 -2.50 -5.23 -26.98
N GLU A 125 -1.43 -5.31 -27.78
CA GLU A 125 -1.11 -6.53 -28.54
C GLU A 125 -0.78 -7.73 -27.64
N VAL A 126 -0.26 -7.46 -26.42
CA VAL A 126 0.09 -8.48 -25.41
C VAL A 126 -1.10 -8.80 -24.51
N ASP A 127 -1.81 -7.76 -24.05
CA ASP A 127 -2.99 -7.91 -23.21
C ASP A 127 -4.09 -6.95 -23.69
N ARG A 128 -5.19 -7.51 -24.20
CA ARG A 128 -6.33 -6.74 -24.71
C ARG A 128 -7.09 -5.94 -23.64
N GLY A 129 -6.82 -6.20 -22.36
CA GLY A 129 -7.31 -5.38 -21.26
C GLY A 129 -6.63 -4.01 -21.16
N VAL A 130 -5.52 -3.78 -21.86
CA VAL A 130 -4.88 -2.45 -21.94
C VAL A 130 -5.76 -1.51 -22.76
N PRO A 131 -6.13 -0.34 -22.21
CA PRO A 131 -6.98 0.61 -22.94
C PRO A 131 -6.21 1.23 -24.11
N LEU A 132 -6.87 1.32 -25.28
CA LEU A 132 -6.40 2.13 -26.37
C LEU A 132 -6.81 3.59 -26.13
N ARG A 133 -5.85 4.51 -26.19
CA ARG A 133 -6.06 5.93 -26.01
C ARG A 133 -5.63 6.70 -27.25
N ASP A 134 -6.47 7.61 -27.71
CA ASP A 134 -6.14 8.51 -28.80
C ASP A 134 -5.11 9.56 -28.36
N ALA A 135 -4.10 9.82 -29.18
CA ALA A 135 -3.03 10.74 -28.85
C ALA A 135 -3.51 12.21 -28.76
N GLU A 136 -4.52 12.61 -29.52
CA GLU A 136 -5.05 13.99 -29.48
C GLU A 136 -5.83 14.21 -28.19
N ASP A 137 -6.62 13.22 -27.75
CA ASP A 137 -7.38 13.28 -26.50
C ASP A 137 -6.43 13.32 -25.30
N VAL A 138 -5.42 12.44 -25.26
CA VAL A 138 -4.40 12.45 -24.20
C VAL A 138 -3.61 13.75 -24.18
N ALA A 139 -3.24 14.30 -25.36
CA ALA A 139 -2.53 15.58 -25.43
C ALA A 139 -3.36 16.73 -24.85
N LYS A 140 -4.66 16.74 -25.12
CA LYS A 140 -5.58 17.74 -24.58
C LYS A 140 -5.71 17.64 -23.07
N GLU A 141 -5.90 16.42 -22.55
CA GLU A 141 -5.95 16.17 -21.10
C GLU A 141 -4.65 16.62 -20.40
N LEU A 142 -3.49 16.33 -20.98
CA LEU A 142 -2.19 16.75 -20.44
C LEU A 142 -1.95 18.26 -20.52
N GLN A 143 -2.55 18.97 -21.47
CA GLN A 143 -2.48 20.44 -21.53
C GLN A 143 -3.28 21.10 -20.42
N ASP A 144 -4.40 20.50 -20.04
CA ASP A 144 -5.29 21.01 -18.99
C ASP A 144 -4.86 20.56 -17.58
N ALA A 145 -3.95 19.58 -17.49
CA ALA A 145 -3.46 19.02 -16.23
C ALA A 145 -2.30 19.83 -15.64
N SER A 146 -2.14 19.76 -14.32
CA SER A 146 -1.00 20.32 -13.60
C SER A 146 -0.45 19.29 -12.60
N GLY A 147 0.89 19.19 -12.51
CA GLY A 147 1.57 18.23 -11.65
C GLY A 147 1.51 16.81 -12.22
N THR A 148 1.26 15.81 -11.40
CA THR A 148 1.20 14.40 -11.83
C THR A 148 -0.20 14.03 -12.31
N TYR A 149 -0.31 13.57 -13.55
CA TYR A 149 -1.56 13.15 -14.17
C TYR A 149 -1.56 11.64 -14.50
N SER A 150 -2.68 10.96 -14.25
CA SER A 150 -2.85 9.53 -14.55
C SER A 150 -3.54 9.33 -15.88
N VAL A 151 -2.86 8.70 -16.84
CA VAL A 151 -3.37 8.53 -18.23
C VAL A 151 -4.08 7.19 -18.42
N ALA A 152 -3.51 6.10 -17.89
CA ALA A 152 -4.02 4.74 -18.10
C ALA A 152 -3.51 3.79 -17.01
N VAL A 153 -4.06 2.58 -16.99
CA VAL A 153 -3.56 1.46 -16.17
C VAL A 153 -3.17 0.33 -17.12
N VAL A 154 -1.98 -0.24 -16.92
CA VAL A 154 -1.43 -1.33 -17.72
C VAL A 154 -1.32 -2.56 -16.84
N PRO A 155 -1.98 -3.69 -17.16
CA PRO A 155 -1.82 -4.95 -16.45
C PRO A 155 -0.39 -5.46 -16.45
N ALA A 156 0.02 -6.19 -15.40
CA ALA A 156 1.39 -6.69 -15.25
C ALA A 156 1.94 -7.45 -16.47
N PRO A 157 1.18 -8.32 -17.18
CA PRO A 157 1.69 -9.02 -18.35
C PRO A 157 2.11 -8.11 -19.50
N ALA A 158 1.52 -6.90 -19.60
CA ALA A 158 1.78 -5.96 -20.69
C ALA A 158 2.81 -4.88 -20.35
N LYS A 159 3.31 -4.87 -19.10
CA LYS A 159 4.25 -3.86 -18.61
C LYS A 159 5.50 -3.71 -19.47
N ASP A 160 6.19 -4.83 -19.71
CA ASP A 160 7.47 -4.82 -20.44
C ASP A 160 7.31 -4.33 -21.88
N ALA A 161 6.20 -4.68 -22.54
CA ALA A 161 5.89 -4.22 -23.89
C ALA A 161 5.61 -2.70 -23.90
N PHE A 162 4.91 -2.19 -22.88
CA PHE A 162 4.68 -0.77 -22.70
C PHE A 162 5.99 0.00 -22.50
N GLU A 163 6.82 -0.43 -21.55
CA GLU A 163 8.10 0.22 -21.24
C GLU A 163 9.06 0.24 -22.44
N ALA A 164 9.15 -0.88 -23.16
CA ALA A 164 9.98 -0.99 -24.35
C ALA A 164 9.52 -0.04 -25.48
N ALA A 165 8.21 0.13 -25.65
CA ALA A 165 7.64 1.01 -26.68
C ALA A 165 7.68 2.50 -26.28
N LEU A 166 7.62 2.80 -24.98
CA LEU A 166 7.69 4.17 -24.46
C LEU A 166 9.06 4.82 -24.69
N ALA A 167 10.13 4.02 -24.84
CA ALA A 167 11.49 4.45 -25.18
C ALA A 167 12.06 5.57 -24.27
N GLY A 168 11.68 5.60 -23.00
CA GLY A 168 12.19 6.55 -22.01
C GLY A 168 11.70 7.98 -22.22
N GLU A 169 10.42 8.19 -22.57
CA GLU A 169 9.82 9.52 -22.68
C GLU A 169 9.90 10.25 -21.33
N PRO A 170 10.48 11.45 -21.27
CA PRO A 170 10.66 12.19 -20.02
C PRO A 170 9.32 12.50 -19.34
N GLY A 171 9.33 12.47 -18.01
CA GLY A 171 8.15 12.76 -17.20
C GLY A 171 7.13 11.62 -17.15
N VAL A 172 7.32 10.51 -17.90
CA VAL A 172 6.42 9.37 -17.86
C VAL A 172 7.00 8.28 -16.96
N ARG A 173 6.20 7.82 -16.00
CA ARG A 173 6.59 6.73 -15.06
C ARG A 173 5.46 5.77 -14.84
N LEU A 174 5.81 4.53 -14.50
CA LEU A 174 4.89 3.51 -14.05
C LEU A 174 4.90 3.41 -12.53
N ASN A 175 3.71 3.48 -11.92
CA ASN A 175 3.52 3.24 -10.50
C ASN A 175 2.80 1.92 -10.30
N GLU A 176 3.40 1.01 -9.54
CA GLU A 176 2.81 -0.28 -9.21
C GLU A 176 1.65 -0.11 -8.24
N GLU A 177 0.55 -0.78 -8.52
CA GLU A 177 -0.62 -0.79 -7.66
C GLU A 177 -1.31 -2.16 -7.65
N ALA A 178 -1.96 -2.49 -6.52
CA ALA A 178 -2.85 -3.63 -6.45
C ALA A 178 -4.09 -3.36 -7.32
N ALA A 179 -4.48 -4.33 -8.13
CA ALA A 179 -5.62 -4.21 -9.02
C ALA A 179 -6.35 -5.55 -9.18
N MET A 180 -7.60 -5.48 -9.63
CA MET A 180 -8.31 -6.67 -10.13
C MET A 180 -7.92 -6.89 -11.58
N VAL A 181 -7.27 -8.02 -11.85
CA VAL A 181 -6.83 -8.39 -13.19
C VAL A 181 -7.72 -9.46 -13.79
N ASN A 182 -7.88 -9.43 -15.11
CA ASN A 182 -8.66 -10.44 -15.83
C ASN A 182 -7.99 -11.82 -15.70
N ALA A 183 -8.72 -12.79 -15.13
CA ALA A 183 -8.25 -14.16 -14.99
C ALA A 183 -8.43 -14.98 -16.28
N GLN A 184 -9.27 -14.47 -17.20
CA GLN A 184 -9.60 -15.09 -18.51
C GLN A 184 -9.32 -14.08 -19.63
N PRO A 185 -8.05 -13.88 -20.06
CA PRO A 185 -7.66 -12.80 -20.99
C PRO A 185 -8.43 -12.77 -22.32
N GLU A 186 -8.90 -13.91 -22.78
CA GLU A 186 -9.69 -14.04 -24.00
C GLU A 186 -11.19 -13.75 -23.83
N PHE A 187 -11.66 -13.62 -22.57
CA PHE A 187 -13.07 -13.40 -22.27
C PHE A 187 -13.36 -11.93 -22.03
N ALA A 188 -14.02 -11.30 -23.00
CA ALA A 188 -14.54 -9.92 -22.92
C ALA A 188 -13.55 -8.92 -22.26
N PRO A 189 -12.31 -8.79 -22.75
CA PRO A 189 -11.25 -8.04 -22.07
C PRO A 189 -11.63 -6.59 -21.76
N ASP A 190 -12.28 -5.90 -22.67
CA ASP A 190 -12.70 -4.50 -22.51
C ASP A 190 -13.75 -4.33 -21.40
N ILE A 191 -14.63 -5.32 -21.24
CA ILE A 191 -15.67 -5.31 -20.21
C ILE A 191 -15.05 -5.63 -18.86
N MET A 192 -14.18 -6.64 -18.79
CA MET A 192 -13.51 -7.06 -17.56
C MET A 192 -12.59 -5.96 -17.00
N ALA A 193 -11.89 -5.22 -17.85
CA ALA A 193 -11.07 -4.10 -17.43
C ALA A 193 -11.92 -3.01 -16.71
N ARG A 194 -13.08 -2.64 -17.28
CA ARG A 194 -14.01 -1.67 -16.67
C ARG A 194 -14.61 -2.16 -15.36
N VAL A 195 -14.98 -3.44 -15.30
CA VAL A 195 -15.51 -4.03 -14.05
C VAL A 195 -14.44 -4.03 -12.96
N GLY A 196 -13.20 -4.32 -13.30
CA GLY A 196 -12.07 -4.26 -12.36
C GLY A 196 -11.85 -2.86 -11.77
N GLU A 197 -12.00 -1.81 -12.58
CA GLU A 197 -11.93 -0.41 -12.10
C GLU A 197 -13.08 -0.06 -11.16
N LEU A 198 -14.31 -0.41 -11.51
CA LEU A 198 -15.50 -0.15 -10.69
C LEU A 198 -15.45 -0.87 -9.35
N VAL A 199 -15.06 -2.15 -9.34
CA VAL A 199 -14.91 -2.91 -8.08
C VAL A 199 -13.86 -2.28 -7.17
N ARG A 200 -12.78 -1.73 -7.72
CA ARG A 200 -11.76 -1.03 -6.93
C ARG A 200 -12.32 0.23 -6.25
N ASP A 201 -13.10 1.01 -6.96
CA ASP A 201 -13.66 2.27 -6.43
C ASP A 201 -14.69 2.03 -5.33
N ASP A 202 -15.50 0.99 -5.45
CA ASP A 202 -16.48 0.60 -4.42
C ASP A 202 -15.82 0.08 -3.13
N LEU A 203 -14.64 -0.51 -3.21
CA LEU A 203 -13.92 -1.07 -2.05
C LEU A 203 -13.10 -0.04 -1.26
N GLN A 204 -13.00 1.21 -1.68
CA GLN A 204 -12.28 2.26 -0.96
C GLN A 204 -12.82 2.57 0.45
N GLY A 205 -14.03 2.09 0.78
CA GLY A 205 -14.67 2.30 2.09
C GLY A 205 -14.20 1.39 3.23
N ASP A 206 -13.59 0.24 2.93
CA ASP A 206 -13.28 -0.82 3.91
C ASP A 206 -11.77 -1.07 4.03
N THR A 207 -11.02 -0.02 4.39
CA THR A 207 -9.59 -0.14 4.63
C THR A 207 -9.30 -0.81 5.97
N GLY A 208 -8.54 -1.89 5.95
CA GLY A 208 -7.89 -2.44 7.13
C GLY A 208 -6.89 -1.46 7.75
N TRP A 209 -6.30 -1.84 8.87
CA TRP A 209 -5.24 -1.05 9.50
C TRP A 209 -4.19 -1.97 10.11
N SER A 210 -2.96 -1.49 10.18
CA SER A 210 -1.86 -2.10 10.91
C SER A 210 -1.13 -1.07 11.75
N VAL A 211 -0.40 -1.55 12.75
CA VAL A 211 0.56 -0.73 13.47
C VAL A 211 1.95 -1.29 13.22
N ASP A 212 2.77 -0.47 12.57
CA ASP A 212 4.11 -0.86 12.16
C ASP A 212 5.17 -0.13 13.01
N VAL A 213 6.28 -0.82 13.25
CA VAL A 213 7.49 -0.21 13.81
C VAL A 213 8.30 0.36 12.67
N VAL A 214 8.47 1.66 12.65
CA VAL A 214 9.18 2.37 11.58
C VAL A 214 10.40 3.12 12.12
N ASN A 215 11.43 3.27 11.29
CA ASN A 215 12.60 4.09 11.61
C ASN A 215 12.35 5.58 11.32
N GLU A 216 13.35 6.43 11.58
CA GLU A 216 13.28 7.88 11.35
C GLU A 216 12.98 8.26 9.88
N ASN A 217 13.27 7.37 8.92
CA ASN A 217 13.01 7.56 7.49
C ASN A 217 11.66 6.98 7.03
N GLY A 218 10.84 6.45 7.95
CA GLY A 218 9.53 5.88 7.63
C GLY A 218 9.56 4.49 6.99
N ALA A 219 10.73 3.82 6.94
CA ALA A 219 10.82 2.44 6.47
C ALA A 219 10.37 1.47 7.56
N SER A 220 9.42 0.59 7.24
CA SER A 220 9.05 -0.54 8.09
C SER A 220 10.12 -1.62 8.00
N TYR A 221 10.43 -2.27 9.15
CA TYR A 221 11.19 -3.51 9.14
C TYR A 221 10.21 -4.66 8.87
N GLU A 222 10.17 -5.13 7.65
CA GLU A 222 9.63 -6.45 7.33
C GLU A 222 10.73 -7.49 7.63
N GLU A 223 10.40 -8.52 8.42
CA GLU A 223 11.20 -9.72 8.54
C GLU A 223 10.98 -10.64 7.33
#